data_2a9a3406adc09063ac65079759515f2b
#
_entry.id   2a9a3406adc09063ac65079759515f2b
#
_cell.length_a   1.000
_cell.length_b   1.000
_cell.length_c   1.000
_cell.angle_alpha   90.00
_cell.angle_beta   90.00
_cell.angle_gamma   90.00
#
_symmetry.space_group_name_H-M   'P 1'
#
loop_
_entity.id
_entity.type
_entity.pdbx_description
1 polymer ?
#
loop_
_entity_poly.entity_id
_entity_poly.type
_entity_poly.pdbx_seq_one_letter_code
_entity_poly.pdbx_strand_id
1 'polypeptide(L)'
;MAAKLARRRWNSSAARAYRGRRKDFALKYLHTMIRVSDPEATIRFFELLGLRELRRRDSEQGRFTLIFLAAPGDEDAQVELTHNWDEKDYGEGRNFGHLAYRVDDIYETCRRLMDSGVTINRPPRDGHMAFVRTPDNISIELLQSGDALPPAEPWASMPNTGTW
;
A
#
# COMPACT_ATOMS: atom_id res chain seq x y z
N MET A 1 -36.33 6.65 -5.20
CA MET A 1 -35.95 5.36 -5.82
C MET A 1 -34.52 5.07 -5.37
N ALA A 2 -34.33 4.17 -4.40
CA ALA A 2 -33.03 3.81 -3.85
C ALA A 2 -32.42 2.67 -4.66
N ALA A 3 -31.28 2.94 -5.33
CA ALA A 3 -30.54 1.92 -6.05
C ALA A 3 -29.89 0.94 -5.04
N LYS A 4 -30.36 -0.31 -5.03
CA LYS A 4 -29.74 -1.42 -4.29
C LYS A 4 -28.37 -1.72 -4.90
N LEU A 5 -27.29 -1.29 -4.26
CA LEU A 5 -25.95 -1.82 -4.53
C LEU A 5 -25.95 -3.32 -4.17
N ALA A 6 -25.82 -4.16 -5.19
CA ALA A 6 -25.62 -5.59 -5.00
C ALA A 6 -24.23 -5.82 -4.38
N ARG A 7 -24.19 -6.14 -3.09
CA ARG A 7 -22.99 -6.62 -2.40
C ARG A 7 -22.57 -7.93 -3.07
N ARG A 8 -21.48 -7.91 -3.83
CA ARG A 8 -20.83 -9.13 -4.31
C ARG A 8 -20.41 -9.93 -3.07
N ARG A 9 -21.08 -11.03 -2.80
CA ARG A 9 -20.66 -11.99 -1.76
C ARG A 9 -19.34 -12.59 -2.19
N TRP A 10 -18.33 -12.41 -1.38
CA TRP A 10 -17.07 -13.15 -1.50
C TRP A 10 -17.39 -14.64 -1.54
N ASN A 11 -16.97 -15.32 -2.61
CA ASN A 11 -17.33 -16.72 -2.83
C ASN A 11 -16.68 -17.59 -1.75
N SER A 12 -17.48 -18.07 -0.81
CA SER A 12 -17.05 -18.90 0.32
C SER A 12 -16.41 -20.23 -0.11
N SER A 13 -16.63 -20.67 -1.36
CA SER A 13 -16.03 -21.89 -1.92
C SER A 13 -14.54 -21.67 -2.25
N ALA A 14 -14.15 -20.50 -2.76
CA ALA A 14 -12.75 -20.15 -3.01
C ALA A 14 -11.95 -20.05 -1.69
N ALA A 15 -12.57 -19.50 -0.64
CA ALA A 15 -11.96 -19.41 0.68
C ALA A 15 -11.76 -20.80 1.34
N ARG A 16 -12.58 -21.80 0.99
CA ARG A 16 -12.46 -23.18 1.48
C ARG A 16 -11.36 -23.98 0.78
N ALA A 17 -11.18 -23.78 -0.54
CA ALA A 17 -10.11 -24.41 -1.32
C ALA A 17 -8.72 -23.92 -0.90
N TYR A 18 -8.62 -22.68 -0.37
CA TYR A 18 -7.37 -22.07 0.07
C TYR A 18 -6.82 -22.67 1.39
N ARG A 19 -7.66 -23.33 2.22
CA ARG A 19 -7.20 -23.94 3.49
C ARG A 19 -6.36 -25.20 3.34
N GLY A 20 -6.27 -25.78 2.12
CA GLY A 20 -5.62 -27.07 1.88
C GLY A 20 -4.13 -27.01 1.49
N ARG A 21 -3.57 -25.84 1.16
CA ARG A 21 -2.15 -25.65 0.83
C ARG A 21 -1.67 -24.32 1.43
N ARG A 22 -1.38 -24.33 2.72
CA ARG A 22 -0.60 -23.23 3.31
C ARG A 22 0.86 -23.39 2.80
N LYS A 23 1.21 -22.79 1.68
CA LYS A 23 2.52 -22.15 1.59
C LYS A 23 2.45 -20.99 2.58
N ASP A 24 3.32 -20.96 3.56
CA ASP A 24 3.43 -19.82 4.46
C ASP A 24 3.93 -18.64 3.61
N PHE A 25 2.97 -17.83 3.13
CA PHE A 25 3.30 -16.59 2.44
C PHE A 25 3.75 -15.61 3.52
N ALA A 26 5.03 -15.30 3.57
CA ALA A 26 5.56 -14.28 4.45
C ALA A 26 5.06 -12.90 3.99
N LEU A 27 4.04 -12.40 4.69
CA LEU A 27 3.56 -11.03 4.54
C LEU A 27 4.07 -10.25 5.74
N LYS A 28 4.83 -9.16 5.49
CA LYS A 28 5.29 -8.27 6.54
C LYS A 28 4.66 -6.89 6.35
N TYR A 29 4.01 -6.36 7.40
CA TYR A 29 3.59 -4.96 7.45
C TYR A 29 4.82 -4.06 7.37
N LEU A 30 4.72 -2.95 6.62
CA LEU A 30 5.79 -1.97 6.48
C LEU A 30 5.42 -0.63 7.09
N HIS A 31 4.35 -0.02 6.61
CA HIS A 31 3.96 1.31 7.08
C HIS A 31 2.49 1.61 6.80
N THR A 32 1.99 2.60 7.52
CA THR A 32 0.80 3.38 7.15
C THR A 32 1.27 4.72 6.61
N MET A 33 0.82 5.08 5.41
CA MET A 33 1.11 6.38 4.81
C MET A 33 -0.02 7.36 5.09
N ILE A 34 0.37 8.56 5.56
CA ILE A 34 -0.51 9.70 5.71
C ILE A 34 0.06 10.94 5.01
N ARG A 35 -0.79 11.75 4.42
CA ARG A 35 -0.40 13.03 3.82
C ARG A 35 -0.43 14.13 4.86
N VAL A 36 0.58 14.99 4.83
CA VAL A 36 0.74 16.09 5.79
C VAL A 36 1.08 17.40 5.07
N SER A 37 0.44 18.49 5.49
CA SER A 37 0.72 19.83 4.96
C SER A 37 1.90 20.51 5.66
N ASP A 38 2.08 20.25 6.97
CA ASP A 38 3.20 20.71 7.78
C ASP A 38 3.90 19.50 8.40
N PRO A 39 4.96 18.99 7.74
CA PRO A 39 5.68 17.82 8.23
C PRO A 39 6.37 18.07 9.57
N GLU A 40 6.92 19.25 9.81
CA GLU A 40 7.64 19.53 11.05
C GLU A 40 6.70 19.61 12.27
N ALA A 41 5.50 20.19 12.09
CA ALA A 41 4.49 20.14 13.14
C ALA A 41 4.01 18.72 13.43
N THR A 42 3.85 17.90 12.38
CA THR A 42 3.43 16.50 12.52
C THR A 42 4.52 15.65 13.17
N ILE A 43 5.79 15.85 12.83
CA ILE A 43 6.92 15.18 13.50
C ILE A 43 6.91 15.49 14.99
N ARG A 44 6.83 16.79 15.36
CA ARG A 44 6.77 17.19 16.78
C ARG A 44 5.62 16.51 17.52
N PHE A 45 4.45 16.38 16.88
CA PHE A 45 3.33 15.67 17.48
C PHE A 45 3.66 14.18 17.74
N PHE A 46 4.24 13.49 16.75
CA PHE A 46 4.61 12.08 16.93
C PHE A 46 5.77 11.89 17.90
N GLU A 47 6.69 12.85 18.02
CA GLU A 47 7.73 12.84 19.04
C GLU A 47 7.16 12.90 20.47
N LEU A 48 6.06 13.66 20.70
CA LEU A 48 5.36 13.66 21.98
C LEU A 48 4.75 12.28 22.33
N LEU A 49 4.46 11.45 21.31
CA LEU A 49 4.02 10.06 21.48
C LEU A 49 5.19 9.07 21.61
N GLY A 50 6.44 9.55 21.46
CA GLY A 50 7.66 8.73 21.58
C GLY A 50 8.19 8.19 20.25
N LEU A 51 7.59 8.53 19.11
CA LEU A 51 8.16 8.18 17.80
C LEU A 51 9.36 9.08 17.50
N ARG A 52 10.26 8.58 16.64
CA ARG A 52 11.41 9.34 16.14
C ARG A 52 11.52 9.20 14.63
N GLU A 53 12.06 10.24 13.98
CA GLU A 53 12.39 10.15 12.55
C GLU A 53 13.51 9.11 12.35
N LEU A 54 13.25 8.13 11.49
CA LEU A 54 14.23 7.11 11.11
C LEU A 54 14.98 7.51 9.84
N ARG A 55 14.28 8.07 8.88
CA ARG A 55 14.83 8.48 7.59
C ARG A 55 13.90 9.45 6.87
N ARG A 56 14.50 10.22 5.96
CA ARG A 56 13.79 11.16 5.09
C ARG A 56 14.31 11.03 3.65
N ARG A 57 13.44 11.24 2.69
CA ARG A 57 13.79 11.20 1.27
C ARG A 57 12.98 12.22 0.48
N ASP A 58 13.65 13.05 -0.32
CA ASP A 58 13.05 13.95 -1.28
C ASP A 58 12.94 13.30 -2.66
N SER A 59 11.88 13.64 -3.38
CA SER A 59 11.67 13.29 -4.78
C SER A 59 11.42 14.56 -5.57
N GLU A 60 12.46 15.07 -6.24
CA GLU A 60 12.35 16.24 -7.11
C GLU A 60 11.38 16.00 -8.27
N GLN A 61 11.48 14.82 -8.90
CA GLN A 61 10.58 14.45 -9.99
C GLN A 61 9.12 14.31 -9.55
N GLY A 62 8.89 13.75 -8.37
CA GLY A 62 7.54 13.53 -7.82
C GLY A 62 7.02 14.74 -7.03
N ARG A 63 7.89 15.71 -6.71
CA ARG A 63 7.59 16.92 -5.92
C ARG A 63 6.96 16.59 -4.57
N PHE A 64 7.62 15.68 -3.83
CA PHE A 64 7.23 15.30 -2.47
C PHE A 64 8.44 14.92 -1.60
N THR A 65 8.23 14.98 -0.29
CA THR A 65 9.14 14.45 0.73
C THR A 65 8.45 13.29 1.45
N LEU A 66 9.15 12.17 1.60
CA LEU A 66 8.77 11.04 2.46
C LEU A 66 9.56 11.09 3.75
N ILE A 67 8.89 10.94 4.90
CA ILE A 67 9.50 10.93 6.23
C ILE A 67 8.96 9.72 6.97
N PHE A 68 9.82 8.88 7.50
CA PHE A 68 9.44 7.64 8.18
C PHE A 68 9.72 7.76 9.67
N LEU A 69 8.67 7.54 10.47
CA LEU A 69 8.73 7.59 11.93
C LEU A 69 8.43 6.22 12.52
N ALA A 70 9.07 5.87 13.64
CA ALA A 70 8.71 4.70 14.44
C ALA A 70 9.07 4.91 15.92
N ALA A 71 8.52 4.07 16.79
CA ALA A 71 8.89 4.00 18.18
C ALA A 71 10.25 3.28 18.34
N PRO A 72 11.14 3.71 19.26
CA PRO A 72 12.36 2.97 19.55
C PRO A 72 12.06 1.54 20.00
N GLY A 73 12.71 0.57 19.35
CA GLY A 73 12.51 -0.87 19.58
C GLY A 73 11.33 -1.49 18.80
N ASP A 74 10.65 -0.71 17.97
CA ASP A 74 9.60 -1.18 17.05
C ASP A 74 9.71 -0.47 15.67
N GLU A 75 10.94 -0.43 15.15
CA GLU A 75 11.27 0.25 13.90
C GLU A 75 10.62 -0.40 12.67
N ASP A 76 10.04 -1.57 12.85
CA ASP A 76 9.28 -2.27 11.80
C ASP A 76 7.84 -1.74 11.65
N ALA A 77 7.28 -1.06 12.66
CA ALA A 77 5.94 -0.49 12.63
C ALA A 77 5.98 1.01 12.30
N GLN A 78 6.15 1.34 11.02
CA GLN A 78 6.41 2.72 10.60
C GLN A 78 5.14 3.49 10.26
N VAL A 79 5.19 4.80 10.52
CA VAL A 79 4.31 5.79 9.91
C VAL A 79 5.11 6.53 8.84
N GLU A 80 4.63 6.54 7.59
CA GLU A 80 5.18 7.34 6.50
C GLU A 80 4.40 8.64 6.38
N LEU A 81 5.05 9.76 6.57
CA LEU A 81 4.52 11.08 6.25
C LEU A 81 4.87 11.42 4.82
N THR A 82 3.88 11.73 3.99
CA THR A 82 4.08 12.24 2.64
C THR A 82 3.72 13.72 2.60
N HIS A 83 4.72 14.57 2.40
CA HIS A 83 4.54 16.00 2.18
C HIS A 83 4.62 16.32 0.71
N ASN A 84 3.48 16.56 0.06
CA ASN A 84 3.45 17.04 -1.33
C ASN A 84 3.77 18.54 -1.35
N TRP A 85 4.76 18.97 -2.13
CA TRP A 85 5.24 20.34 -2.12
C TRP A 85 4.23 21.34 -2.69
N ASP A 86 3.38 20.88 -3.59
CA ASP A 86 2.40 21.70 -4.28
C ASP A 86 0.97 21.62 -3.70
N GLU A 87 0.71 20.69 -2.77
CA GLU A 87 -0.60 20.49 -2.14
C GLU A 87 -0.57 20.92 -0.68
N LYS A 88 -1.36 21.94 -0.34
CA LYS A 88 -1.42 22.53 1.02
C LYS A 88 -2.67 22.12 1.80
N ASP A 89 -3.71 21.65 1.11
CA ASP A 89 -4.98 21.29 1.71
C ASP A 89 -5.44 19.91 1.20
N TYR A 90 -5.61 19.00 2.12
CA TYR A 90 -6.07 17.63 1.81
C TYR A 90 -7.59 17.47 1.99
N GLY A 91 -8.29 18.50 2.40
CA GLY A 91 -9.73 18.46 2.68
C GLY A 91 -10.08 17.37 3.72
N GLU A 92 -11.36 17.09 3.86
CA GLU A 92 -11.83 16.06 4.79
C GLU A 92 -11.53 14.64 4.26
N GLY A 93 -10.69 13.90 4.99
CA GLY A 93 -10.44 12.46 4.74
C GLY A 93 -9.40 12.12 3.67
N ARG A 94 -8.68 13.07 3.08
CA ARG A 94 -7.63 12.82 2.09
C ARG A 94 -6.23 12.63 2.67
N ASN A 95 -6.07 12.80 3.98
CA ASN A 95 -4.77 12.59 4.65
C ASN A 95 -4.33 11.11 4.63
N PHE A 96 -5.27 10.18 4.85
CA PHE A 96 -4.95 8.76 4.78
C PHE A 96 -4.60 8.36 3.34
N GLY A 97 -3.50 7.62 3.16
CA GLY A 97 -3.04 7.10 1.88
C GLY A 97 -3.32 5.62 1.72
N HIS A 98 -2.46 4.77 2.30
CA HIS A 98 -2.51 3.33 2.13
C HIS A 98 -1.87 2.58 3.31
N LEU A 99 -2.08 1.27 3.36
CA LEU A 99 -1.28 0.34 4.14
C LEU A 99 -0.30 -0.37 3.20
N ALA A 100 0.96 -0.49 3.60
CA ALA A 100 1.98 -1.15 2.79
C ALA A 100 2.43 -2.47 3.39
N TYR A 101 2.59 -3.48 2.52
CA TYR A 101 3.05 -4.82 2.89
C TYR A 101 4.15 -5.29 1.97
N ARG A 102 5.16 -5.95 2.54
CA ARG A 102 6.18 -6.68 1.80
C ARG A 102 5.69 -8.08 1.48
N VAL A 103 5.98 -8.56 0.28
CA VAL A 103 5.67 -9.90 -0.21
C VAL A 103 6.91 -10.55 -0.80
N ASP A 104 7.02 -11.87 -0.70
CA ASP A 104 8.20 -12.61 -1.19
C ASP A 104 8.24 -12.69 -2.71
N ASP A 105 7.08 -12.79 -3.37
CA ASP A 105 6.93 -12.79 -4.83
C ASP A 105 5.69 -11.95 -5.20
N ILE A 106 5.96 -10.77 -5.77
CA ILE A 106 4.89 -9.83 -6.13
C ILE A 106 4.03 -10.35 -7.28
N TYR A 107 4.62 -11.12 -8.22
CA TYR A 107 3.88 -11.66 -9.36
C TYR A 107 2.96 -12.81 -8.92
N GLU A 108 3.45 -13.72 -8.08
CA GLU A 108 2.62 -14.80 -7.51
C GLU A 108 1.50 -14.22 -6.65
N THR A 109 1.83 -13.22 -5.83
CA THR A 109 0.84 -12.55 -4.97
C THR A 109 -0.25 -11.87 -5.79
N CYS A 110 0.12 -11.08 -6.80
CA CYS A 110 -0.86 -10.42 -7.68
C CYS A 110 -1.70 -11.43 -8.48
N ARG A 111 -1.12 -12.51 -8.97
CA ARG A 111 -1.85 -13.57 -9.69
C ARG A 111 -2.89 -14.22 -8.77
N ARG A 112 -2.50 -14.60 -7.56
CA ARG A 112 -3.41 -15.19 -6.57
C ARG A 112 -4.57 -14.27 -6.22
N LEU A 113 -4.31 -12.97 -6.05
CA LEU A 113 -5.35 -11.97 -5.79
C LEU A 113 -6.29 -11.84 -6.99
N MET A 114 -5.76 -11.77 -8.19
CA MET A 114 -6.54 -11.67 -9.44
C MET A 114 -7.40 -12.91 -9.65
N ASP A 115 -6.87 -14.11 -9.44
CA ASP A 115 -7.60 -15.38 -9.53
C ASP A 115 -8.72 -15.48 -8.48
N SER A 116 -8.58 -14.75 -7.38
CA SER A 116 -9.61 -14.61 -6.34
C SER A 116 -10.60 -13.48 -6.61
N GLY A 117 -10.52 -12.80 -7.76
CA GLY A 117 -11.43 -11.74 -8.19
C GLY A 117 -11.06 -10.34 -7.67
N VAL A 118 -9.86 -10.16 -7.12
CA VAL A 118 -9.35 -8.85 -6.72
C VAL A 118 -8.80 -8.12 -7.95
N THR A 119 -9.22 -6.87 -8.15
CA THR A 119 -8.65 -6.03 -9.20
C THR A 119 -7.24 -5.59 -8.83
N ILE A 120 -6.27 -5.75 -9.73
CA ILE A 120 -4.94 -5.17 -9.60
C ILE A 120 -5.00 -3.75 -10.16
N ASN A 121 -5.07 -2.75 -9.27
CA ASN A 121 -5.26 -1.35 -9.68
C ASN A 121 -4.00 -0.78 -10.36
N ARG A 122 -2.83 -0.97 -9.76
CA ARG A 122 -1.53 -0.74 -10.36
C ARG A 122 -0.78 -2.06 -10.48
N PRO A 123 -0.64 -2.62 -11.70
CA PRO A 123 0.15 -3.84 -11.89
C PRO A 123 1.63 -3.64 -11.56
N PRO A 124 2.34 -4.71 -11.13
CA PRO A 124 3.76 -4.66 -10.80
C PRO A 124 4.65 -4.69 -12.05
N ARG A 125 4.50 -3.69 -12.96
CA ARG A 125 5.22 -3.61 -14.23
C ARG A 125 6.74 -3.52 -14.07
N ASP A 126 7.15 -2.89 -12.96
CA ASP A 126 8.55 -2.71 -12.57
C ASP A 126 9.13 -3.88 -11.77
N GLY A 127 8.33 -4.95 -11.56
CA GLY A 127 8.70 -6.09 -10.72
C GLY A 127 8.83 -5.75 -9.23
N HIS A 128 8.43 -4.54 -8.81
CA HIS A 128 8.67 -4.07 -7.44
C HIS A 128 7.42 -3.65 -6.69
N MET A 129 6.50 -2.93 -7.32
CA MET A 129 5.36 -2.31 -6.64
C MET A 129 4.03 -2.59 -7.34
N ALA A 130 3.01 -2.93 -6.57
CA ALA A 130 1.63 -3.05 -7.03
C ALA A 130 0.67 -2.35 -6.06
N PHE A 131 -0.52 -1.97 -6.55
CA PHE A 131 -1.62 -1.52 -5.72
C PHE A 131 -2.88 -2.31 -6.01
N VAL A 132 -3.58 -2.65 -4.91
CA VAL A 132 -4.91 -3.24 -4.91
C VAL A 132 -5.79 -2.51 -3.92
N ARG A 133 -7.10 -2.82 -3.88
CA ARG A 133 -8.01 -2.25 -2.90
C ARG A 133 -8.78 -3.33 -2.15
N THR A 134 -9.04 -3.08 -0.87
CA THR A 134 -9.97 -3.91 -0.09
C THR A 134 -11.41 -3.76 -0.59
N PRO A 135 -12.35 -4.64 -0.18
CA PRO A 135 -13.78 -4.47 -0.51
C PRO A 135 -14.37 -3.12 -0.10
N ASP A 136 -13.85 -2.50 0.97
CA ASP A 136 -14.25 -1.17 1.44
C ASP A 136 -13.38 -0.04 0.87
N ASN A 137 -12.65 -0.33 -0.21
CA ASN A 137 -11.91 0.65 -0.99
C ASN A 137 -10.66 1.23 -0.31
N ILE A 138 -10.10 0.55 0.70
CA ILE A 138 -8.82 0.91 1.32
C ILE A 138 -7.69 0.53 0.37
N SER A 139 -6.79 1.47 0.10
CA SER A 139 -5.62 1.24 -0.74
C SER A 139 -4.58 0.37 -0.02
N ILE A 140 -4.08 -0.64 -0.70
CA ILE A 140 -3.03 -1.55 -0.23
C ILE A 140 -1.87 -1.50 -1.22
N GLU A 141 -0.71 -1.12 -0.75
CA GLU A 141 0.54 -1.21 -1.50
C GLU A 141 1.20 -2.56 -1.23
N LEU A 142 1.66 -3.21 -2.29
CA LEU A 142 2.46 -4.44 -2.22
C LEU A 142 3.86 -4.13 -2.76
N LEU A 143 4.89 -4.49 -2.00
CA LEU A 143 6.29 -4.27 -2.34
C LEU A 143 7.04 -5.59 -2.37
N GLN A 144 7.83 -5.81 -3.43
CA GLN A 144 8.71 -6.97 -3.57
C GLN A 144 9.76 -6.97 -2.46
N SER A 145 10.02 -8.13 -1.88
CA SER A 145 11.14 -8.37 -0.96
C SER A 145 12.45 -8.45 -1.75
N GLY A 146 13.46 -7.71 -1.31
CA GLY A 146 14.75 -7.65 -2.01
C GLY A 146 14.69 -6.85 -3.30
N ASP A 147 15.43 -7.30 -4.32
CA ASP A 147 15.51 -6.63 -5.60
C ASP A 147 14.21 -6.76 -6.41
N ALA A 148 13.97 -5.80 -7.31
CA ALA A 148 12.86 -5.87 -8.25
C ALA A 148 13.01 -7.11 -9.15
N LEU A 149 11.90 -7.83 -9.38
CA LEU A 149 11.88 -8.94 -10.32
C LEU A 149 12.01 -8.41 -11.76
N PRO A 150 12.63 -9.18 -12.69
CA PRO A 150 12.63 -8.79 -14.08
C PRO A 150 11.21 -8.60 -14.62
N PRO A 151 10.95 -7.55 -15.45
CA PRO A 151 9.62 -7.34 -16.04
C PRO A 151 9.12 -8.61 -16.75
N ALA A 152 7.88 -9.00 -16.47
CA ALA A 152 7.27 -10.22 -17.02
C ALA A 152 5.80 -9.99 -17.38
N GLU A 153 5.35 -10.68 -18.43
CA GLU A 153 3.93 -10.68 -18.80
C GLU A 153 3.09 -11.57 -17.86
N PRO A 154 1.82 -11.24 -17.64
CA PRO A 154 1.06 -10.14 -18.26
C PRO A 154 1.29 -8.76 -17.61
N TRP A 155 2.08 -8.67 -16.56
CA TRP A 155 2.21 -7.49 -15.73
C TRP A 155 2.88 -6.33 -16.46
N ALA A 156 3.91 -6.61 -17.28
CA ALA A 156 4.70 -5.59 -17.98
C ALA A 156 3.85 -4.71 -18.91
N SER A 157 2.87 -5.29 -19.58
CA SER A 157 1.97 -4.60 -20.51
C SER A 157 0.60 -4.22 -19.91
N MET A 158 0.26 -4.71 -18.70
CA MET A 158 -1.05 -4.52 -18.10
C MET A 158 -1.28 -3.04 -17.71
N PRO A 159 -2.38 -2.40 -18.18
CA PRO A 159 -2.69 -1.02 -17.83
C PRO A 159 -3.16 -0.89 -16.37
N ASN A 160 -3.14 0.35 -15.85
CA ASN A 160 -3.79 0.65 -14.58
C ASN A 160 -5.31 0.53 -14.69
N THR A 161 -5.96 0.12 -13.60
CA THR A 161 -7.41 0.03 -13.48
C THR A 161 -7.90 0.91 -12.34
N GLY A 162 -8.62 2.00 -12.65
CA GLY A 162 -9.10 2.96 -11.64
C GLY A 162 -7.96 3.74 -10.99
N THR A 163 -8.16 4.12 -9.74
CA THR A 163 -7.21 4.85 -8.89
C THR A 163 -6.84 4.02 -7.67
N TRP A 164 -5.71 4.31 -7.04
CA TRP A 164 -5.21 3.65 -5.84
C TRP A 164 -4.71 4.64 -4.81
#